data_b683ba2572076ac818de9a06449d425c
#
_entry.id   b683ba2572076ac818de9a06449d425c
#
_cell.length_a   1.000
_cell.length_b   1.000
_cell.length_c   1.000
_cell.angle_alpha   90.00
_cell.angle_beta   90.00
_cell.angle_gamma   90.00
#
_symmetry.space_group_name_H-M   'P 1'
#
loop_
_entity.id
_entity.type
_entity.pdbx_description
1 polymer ?
#
loop_
_entity_poly.entity_id
_entity_poly.type
_entity_poly.pdbx_seq_one_letter_code
_entity_poly.pdbx_strand_id
1 'polypeptide(L)'
;MVPIVEPEVLMDGEHSSDVCLSKTSEIIKKCFEELILHKVDLSGIILKPNMILSGTQSKERISSEEVSNKTLECLKNSVPSDVPGIAFLSGGQSELEATENLNLINKNNNTNFIMTYSYGRALQQSALKVWSKNMKDRE
;
A
#
# COMPACT_ATOMS: atom_id res chain seq x y z
N MET A 1 16.87 -2.07 -15.25
CA MET A 1 15.78 -1.28 -14.63
C MET A 1 14.98 -2.23 -13.76
N VAL A 2 14.67 -1.87 -12.52
CA VAL A 2 13.85 -2.70 -11.61
C VAL A 2 12.38 -2.32 -11.83
N PRO A 3 11.52 -3.25 -12.26
CA PRO A 3 10.10 -2.96 -12.43
C PRO A 3 9.38 -2.89 -11.08
N ILE A 4 8.39 -2.01 -10.99
CA ILE A 4 7.46 -1.91 -9.86
C ILE A 4 6.11 -2.40 -10.35
N VAL A 5 5.57 -3.41 -9.69
CA VAL A 5 4.26 -4.00 -9.98
C VAL A 5 3.25 -3.42 -8.99
N GLU A 6 2.25 -2.68 -9.50
CA GLU A 6 1.34 -1.86 -8.68
C GLU A 6 -0.13 -2.33 -8.83
N PRO A 7 -0.52 -3.46 -8.22
CA PRO A 7 -1.92 -3.83 -8.08
C PRO A 7 -2.56 -2.99 -6.97
N GLU A 8 -3.64 -2.29 -7.26
CA GLU A 8 -4.31 -1.39 -6.31
C GLU A 8 -5.80 -1.70 -6.21
N VAL A 9 -6.31 -1.79 -4.98
CA VAL A 9 -7.73 -1.66 -4.68
C VAL A 9 -8.01 -0.22 -4.29
N LEU A 10 -8.89 0.45 -5.04
CA LEU A 10 -9.26 1.84 -4.75
C LEU A 10 -10.01 1.93 -3.43
N MET A 11 -9.67 2.94 -2.64
CA MET A 11 -10.30 3.19 -1.35
C MET A 11 -11.60 3.99 -1.46
N ASP A 12 -12.02 4.36 -2.68
CA ASP A 12 -13.31 5.03 -2.90
C ASP A 12 -14.45 4.04 -2.65
N GLY A 13 -15.41 4.44 -1.81
CA GLY A 13 -16.58 3.62 -1.50
C GLY A 13 -16.79 3.34 -0.02
N GLU A 14 -17.78 2.48 0.27
CA GLU A 14 -18.25 2.16 1.63
C GLU A 14 -17.80 0.79 2.13
N HIS A 15 -16.88 0.13 1.45
CA HIS A 15 -16.44 -1.22 1.78
C HIS A 15 -15.74 -1.29 3.14
N SER A 16 -15.89 -2.43 3.82
CA SER A 16 -15.17 -2.72 5.06
C SER A 16 -13.71 -3.11 4.80
N SER A 17 -12.90 -3.06 5.85
CA SER A 17 -11.52 -3.55 5.82
C SER A 17 -11.43 -5.04 5.46
N ASP A 18 -12.43 -5.86 5.83
CA ASP A 18 -12.46 -7.28 5.46
C ASP A 18 -12.69 -7.47 3.96
N VAL A 19 -13.55 -6.66 3.36
CA VAL A 19 -13.73 -6.65 1.90
C VAL A 19 -12.44 -6.20 1.20
N CYS A 20 -11.79 -5.16 1.71
CA CYS A 20 -10.49 -4.72 1.21
C CYS A 20 -9.45 -5.84 1.30
N LEU A 21 -9.33 -6.52 2.44
CA LEU A 21 -8.42 -7.66 2.65
C LEU A 21 -8.66 -8.77 1.62
N SER A 22 -9.92 -9.17 1.47
CA SER A 22 -10.31 -10.23 0.53
C SER A 22 -9.95 -9.86 -0.91
N LYS A 23 -10.32 -8.66 -1.34
CA LYS A 23 -10.10 -8.21 -2.73
C LYS A 23 -8.63 -7.94 -3.03
N THR A 24 -7.90 -7.33 -2.12
CA THR A 24 -6.45 -7.12 -2.28
C THR A 24 -5.73 -8.46 -2.39
N SER A 25 -6.06 -9.43 -1.54
CA SER A 25 -5.48 -10.77 -1.59
C SER A 25 -5.77 -11.49 -2.91
N GLU A 26 -7.00 -11.40 -3.41
CA GLU A 26 -7.42 -11.99 -4.69
C GLU A 26 -6.63 -11.38 -5.86
N ILE A 27 -6.53 -10.05 -5.91
CA ILE A 27 -5.87 -9.31 -6.98
C ILE A 27 -4.36 -9.57 -6.97
N ILE A 28 -3.72 -9.55 -5.81
CA ILE A 28 -2.28 -9.84 -5.69
C ILE A 28 -1.98 -11.26 -6.17
N LYS A 29 -2.76 -12.27 -5.71
CA LYS A 29 -2.58 -13.65 -6.16
C LYS A 29 -2.71 -13.76 -7.67
N LYS A 30 -3.76 -13.17 -8.25
CA LYS A 30 -3.97 -13.21 -9.70
C LYS A 30 -2.82 -12.52 -10.46
N CYS A 31 -2.33 -11.41 -9.96
CA CYS A 31 -1.18 -10.71 -10.54
C CYS A 31 0.07 -11.63 -10.55
N PHE A 32 0.37 -12.31 -9.45
CA PHE A 32 1.52 -13.22 -9.39
C PHE A 32 1.34 -14.48 -10.22
N GLU A 33 0.12 -15.02 -10.34
CA GLU A 33 -0.18 -16.11 -11.28
C GLU A 33 0.23 -15.73 -12.72
N GLU A 34 -0.13 -14.52 -13.17
CA GLU A 34 0.23 -14.04 -14.50
C GLU A 34 1.74 -13.78 -14.64
N LEU A 35 2.38 -13.18 -13.64
CA LEU A 35 3.82 -12.96 -13.66
C LEU A 35 4.61 -14.27 -13.76
N ILE A 36 4.20 -15.30 -13.01
CA ILE A 36 4.80 -16.63 -13.06
C ILE A 36 4.55 -17.30 -14.42
N LEU A 37 3.32 -17.21 -14.94
CA LEU A 37 2.96 -17.75 -16.26
C LEU A 37 3.86 -17.15 -17.35
N HIS A 38 4.15 -15.84 -17.25
CA HIS A 38 5.03 -15.13 -18.18
C HIS A 38 6.53 -15.25 -17.83
N LYS A 39 6.90 -16.10 -16.87
CA LYS A 39 8.27 -16.39 -16.47
C LYS A 39 9.05 -15.14 -16.03
N VAL A 40 8.37 -14.21 -15.34
CA VAL A 40 9.01 -13.05 -14.75
C VAL A 40 9.86 -13.49 -13.56
N ASP A 41 11.07 -12.98 -13.46
CA ASP A 41 11.93 -13.19 -12.30
C ASP A 41 11.43 -12.33 -11.12
N LEU A 42 10.77 -12.97 -10.16
CA LEU A 42 10.16 -12.30 -9.01
C LEU A 42 11.19 -11.69 -8.06
N SER A 43 12.44 -12.19 -8.07
CA SER A 43 13.52 -11.63 -7.25
C SER A 43 14.00 -10.26 -7.76
N GLY A 44 13.66 -9.92 -8.99
CA GLY A 44 14.03 -8.66 -9.64
C GLY A 44 12.95 -7.56 -9.61
N ILE A 45 11.81 -7.77 -8.94
CA ILE A 45 10.70 -6.81 -8.90
C ILE A 45 10.49 -6.20 -7.52
N ILE A 46 9.75 -5.09 -7.47
CA ILE A 46 9.18 -4.52 -6.25
C ILE A 46 7.65 -4.53 -6.38
N LEU A 47 6.96 -4.99 -5.34
CA LEU A 47 5.51 -4.90 -5.25
C LEU A 47 5.11 -3.55 -4.64
N LYS A 48 4.13 -2.87 -5.26
CA LYS A 48 3.58 -1.61 -4.73
C LYS A 48 2.08 -1.74 -4.48
N PRO A 49 1.66 -2.36 -3.35
CA PRO A 49 0.26 -2.57 -3.01
C PRO A 49 -0.31 -1.43 -2.17
N ASN A 50 -1.65 -1.41 -2.04
CA ASN A 50 -2.32 -0.67 -0.98
C ASN A 50 -2.13 -1.37 0.39
N MET A 51 -2.24 -0.60 1.48
CA MET A 51 -2.49 -1.14 2.81
C MET A 51 -3.96 -1.55 2.93
N ILE A 52 -4.29 -2.44 3.87
CA ILE A 52 -5.68 -2.86 4.08
C ILE A 52 -6.39 -1.83 4.95
N LEU A 53 -7.35 -1.15 4.35
CA LEU A 53 -8.11 -0.05 4.94
C LEU A 53 -9.61 -0.24 4.68
N SER A 54 -10.44 0.44 5.46
CA SER A 54 -11.85 0.64 5.10
C SER A 54 -11.96 1.71 4.01
N GLY A 55 -13.01 1.63 3.19
CA GLY A 55 -13.29 2.66 2.19
C GLY A 55 -13.47 4.06 2.79
N THR A 56 -13.15 5.08 2.02
CA THR A 56 -13.19 6.49 2.48
C THR A 56 -14.58 6.95 2.92
N GLN A 57 -15.65 6.33 2.40
CA GLN A 57 -17.05 6.60 2.72
C GLN A 57 -17.63 5.58 3.72
N SER A 58 -16.83 4.59 4.14
CA SER A 58 -17.26 3.59 5.11
C SER A 58 -17.54 4.23 6.47
N LYS A 59 -18.51 3.68 7.19
CA LYS A 59 -18.75 4.00 8.62
C LYS A 59 -17.73 3.31 9.53
N GLU A 60 -17.13 2.22 9.06
CA GLU A 60 -16.07 1.53 9.78
C GLU A 60 -14.80 2.39 9.81
N ARG A 61 -14.18 2.44 10.97
CA ARG A 61 -12.84 2.98 11.15
C ARG A 61 -12.05 1.97 11.96
N ILE A 62 -10.98 1.46 11.36
CA ILE A 62 -10.08 0.51 12.01
C ILE A 62 -8.85 1.24 12.56
N SER A 63 -8.29 0.70 13.64
CA SER A 63 -7.07 1.22 14.24
C SER A 63 -5.84 0.94 13.37
N SER A 64 -4.76 1.71 13.56
CA SER A 64 -3.50 1.45 12.88
C SER A 64 -2.93 0.06 13.19
N GLU A 65 -3.23 -0.50 14.37
CA GLU A 65 -2.87 -1.87 14.73
C GLU A 65 -3.62 -2.90 13.86
N GLU A 66 -4.90 -2.70 13.64
CA GLU A 66 -5.71 -3.56 12.75
C GLU A 66 -5.26 -3.43 11.30
N VAL A 67 -4.93 -2.20 10.84
CA VAL A 67 -4.34 -1.98 9.52
C VAL A 67 -3.06 -2.79 9.36
N SER A 68 -2.17 -2.73 10.37
CA SER A 68 -0.92 -3.47 10.37
C SER A 68 -1.16 -4.98 10.28
N ASN A 69 -2.01 -5.52 11.15
CA ASN A 69 -2.28 -6.96 11.23
C ASN A 69 -2.89 -7.50 9.93
N LYS A 70 -3.94 -6.83 9.41
CA LYS A 70 -4.61 -7.23 8.17
C LYS A 70 -3.70 -7.09 6.95
N THR A 71 -2.86 -6.05 6.90
CA THR A 71 -1.91 -5.84 5.81
C THR A 71 -0.85 -6.95 5.81
N LEU A 72 -0.27 -7.26 6.95
CA LEU A 72 0.71 -8.36 7.07
C LEU A 72 0.08 -9.72 6.75
N GLU A 73 -1.15 -9.98 7.18
CA GLU A 73 -1.90 -11.18 6.82
C GLU A 73 -2.08 -11.29 5.30
N CYS A 74 -2.51 -10.21 4.65
CA CYS A 74 -2.67 -10.15 3.19
C CYS A 74 -1.37 -10.51 2.47
N LEU A 75 -0.28 -9.86 2.86
CA LEU A 75 1.03 -10.06 2.22
C LEU A 75 1.55 -11.49 2.40
N LYS A 76 1.47 -12.05 3.61
CA LYS A 76 1.88 -13.43 3.89
C LYS A 76 1.13 -14.46 3.05
N ASN A 77 -0.16 -14.23 2.84
CA ASN A 77 -1.05 -15.17 2.16
C ASN A 77 -1.06 -15.01 0.64
N SER A 78 -0.50 -13.93 0.11
CA SER A 78 -0.69 -13.56 -1.30
C SER A 78 0.58 -13.25 -2.07
N VAL A 79 1.69 -12.94 -1.38
CA VAL A 79 2.95 -12.56 -2.02
C VAL A 79 3.96 -13.69 -1.94
N PRO A 80 4.55 -14.15 -3.06
CA PRO A 80 5.63 -15.12 -3.06
C PRO A 80 6.85 -14.63 -2.27
N SER A 81 7.52 -15.55 -1.56
CA SER A 81 8.69 -15.23 -0.72
C SER A 81 9.90 -14.71 -1.50
N ASP A 82 9.95 -14.94 -2.81
CA ASP A 82 11.03 -14.52 -3.69
C ASP A 82 11.00 -13.00 -3.99
N VAL A 83 9.88 -12.33 -3.72
CA VAL A 83 9.76 -10.87 -3.86
C VAL A 83 10.57 -10.18 -2.78
N PRO A 84 11.61 -9.40 -3.12
CA PRO A 84 12.54 -8.86 -2.12
C PRO A 84 11.98 -7.68 -1.34
N GLY A 85 11.08 -6.89 -1.94
CA GLY A 85 10.65 -5.63 -1.36
C GLY A 85 9.24 -5.21 -1.71
N ILE A 86 8.65 -4.47 -0.78
CA ILE A 86 7.29 -3.92 -0.87
C ILE A 86 7.36 -2.42 -0.61
N ALA A 87 6.84 -1.63 -1.54
CA ALA A 87 6.78 -0.17 -1.42
C ALA A 87 5.31 0.27 -1.45
N PHE A 88 4.69 0.47 -0.30
CA PHE A 88 3.26 0.81 -0.23
C PHE A 88 2.91 2.11 -0.94
N LEU A 89 1.77 2.13 -1.62
CA LEU A 89 1.10 3.37 -2.00
C LEU A 89 0.32 3.95 -0.81
N SER A 90 -0.02 5.24 -0.84
CA SER A 90 -0.74 5.89 0.28
C SER A 90 -2.25 5.63 0.30
N GLY A 91 -2.88 5.31 -0.83
CA GLY A 91 -4.30 4.91 -0.91
C GLY A 91 -5.28 5.94 -0.35
N GLY A 92 -5.03 7.23 -0.52
CA GLY A 92 -5.88 8.30 0.01
C GLY A 92 -5.70 8.63 1.49
N GLN A 93 -4.80 7.96 2.20
CA GLN A 93 -4.42 8.30 3.58
C GLN A 93 -3.74 9.67 3.64
N SER A 94 -3.88 10.35 4.78
CA SER A 94 -3.09 11.55 5.10
C SER A 94 -1.60 11.19 5.28
N GLU A 95 -0.73 12.21 5.29
CA GLU A 95 0.71 12.06 5.56
C GLU A 95 0.95 11.31 6.89
N LEU A 96 0.21 11.69 7.93
CA LEU A 96 0.35 11.13 9.27
C LEU A 96 -0.13 9.68 9.31
N GLU A 97 -1.35 9.41 8.86
CA GLU A 97 -1.91 8.05 8.85
C GLU A 97 -1.04 7.08 8.07
N ALA A 98 -0.60 7.46 6.87
CA ALA A 98 0.26 6.59 6.05
C ALA A 98 1.60 6.29 6.74
N THR A 99 2.16 7.27 7.46
CA THR A 99 3.42 7.12 8.20
C THR A 99 3.25 6.25 9.44
N GLU A 100 2.19 6.46 10.22
CA GLU A 100 1.89 5.66 11.42
C GLU A 100 1.61 4.20 11.05
N ASN A 101 0.78 3.97 10.03
CA ASN A 101 0.47 2.63 9.56
C ASN A 101 1.73 1.90 9.06
N LEU A 102 2.56 2.56 8.25
CA LEU A 102 3.82 1.96 7.78
C LEU A 102 4.78 1.65 8.94
N ASN A 103 4.87 2.53 9.93
CA ASN A 103 5.69 2.31 11.12
C ASN A 103 5.24 1.06 11.90
N LEU A 104 3.93 0.90 12.10
CA LEU A 104 3.39 -0.28 12.78
C LEU A 104 3.55 -1.56 11.96
N ILE A 105 3.33 -1.50 10.64
CA ILE A 105 3.58 -2.63 9.74
C ILE A 105 5.04 -3.08 9.86
N ASN A 106 6.00 -2.15 9.81
CA ASN A 106 7.41 -2.49 9.95
C ASN A 106 7.76 -3.03 11.35
N LYS A 107 7.19 -2.46 12.41
CA LYS A 107 7.41 -2.91 13.79
C LYS A 107 6.88 -4.32 14.03
N ASN A 108 5.74 -4.66 13.43
CA ASN A 108 5.09 -5.96 13.56
C ASN A 108 5.50 -6.94 12.46
N ASN A 109 6.36 -6.51 11.53
CA ASN A 109 6.81 -7.33 10.41
C ASN A 109 7.59 -8.56 10.88
N ASN A 110 7.04 -9.71 10.59
CA ASN A 110 7.66 -11.03 10.83
C ASN A 110 7.81 -11.82 9.52
N THR A 111 7.90 -11.13 8.40
CA THR A 111 8.16 -11.67 7.06
C THR A 111 9.60 -11.36 6.63
N ASN A 112 10.02 -11.91 5.50
CA ASN A 112 11.32 -11.60 4.88
C ASN A 112 11.28 -10.35 4.00
N PHE A 113 10.11 -9.73 3.80
CA PHE A 113 9.97 -8.56 2.94
C PHE A 113 10.58 -7.32 3.57
N ILE A 114 11.39 -6.59 2.80
CA ILE A 114 11.79 -5.23 3.14
C ILE A 114 10.66 -4.29 2.75
N MET A 115 10.10 -3.58 3.73
CA MET A 115 8.92 -2.74 3.51
C MET A 115 9.24 -1.25 3.63
N THR A 116 8.82 -0.49 2.64
CA THR A 116 8.99 0.96 2.55
C THR A 116 7.77 1.62 1.91
N TYR A 117 7.89 2.86 1.52
CA TYR A 117 6.82 3.63 0.89
C TYR A 117 7.19 4.11 -0.51
N SER A 118 6.16 4.29 -1.34
CA SER A 118 6.22 5.01 -2.61
C SER A 118 4.98 5.90 -2.69
N TYR A 119 4.95 6.91 -1.80
CA TYR A 119 3.82 7.82 -1.69
C TYR A 119 3.94 8.96 -2.71
N GLY A 120 2.81 9.29 -3.35
CA GLY A 120 2.68 10.48 -4.17
C GLY A 120 2.05 11.61 -3.35
N ARG A 121 0.72 11.63 -3.31
CA ARG A 121 -0.06 12.71 -2.65
C ARG A 121 0.28 12.87 -1.18
N ALA A 122 0.36 11.80 -0.41
CA ALA A 122 0.65 11.89 1.02
C ALA A 122 2.03 12.50 1.30
N LEU A 123 3.02 12.30 0.43
CA LEU A 123 4.35 12.90 0.60
C LEU A 123 4.40 14.39 0.25
N GLN A 124 3.55 14.84 -0.67
CA GLN A 124 3.61 16.19 -1.26
C GLN A 124 2.54 17.14 -0.72
N GLN A 125 1.55 16.64 0.01
CA GLN A 125 0.34 17.37 0.36
C GLN A 125 0.62 18.66 1.12
N SER A 126 1.47 18.64 2.14
CA SER A 126 1.82 19.81 2.94
C SER A 126 2.60 20.83 2.11
N ALA A 127 3.57 20.40 1.31
CA ALA A 127 4.34 21.28 0.43
C ALA A 127 3.43 21.96 -0.61
N LEU A 128 2.57 21.20 -1.28
CA LEU A 128 1.61 21.74 -2.24
C LEU A 128 0.63 22.72 -1.60
N LYS A 129 0.19 22.47 -0.37
CA LYS A 129 -0.71 23.34 0.37
C LYS A 129 -0.05 24.68 0.71
N VAL A 130 1.21 24.68 1.12
CA VAL A 130 1.99 25.89 1.38
C VAL A 130 2.23 26.64 0.07
N TRP A 131 2.74 25.96 -0.95
CA TRP A 131 3.01 26.55 -2.26
C TRP A 131 1.75 27.16 -2.92
N SER A 132 0.60 26.50 -2.82
CA SER A 132 -0.65 27.00 -3.40
C SER A 132 -1.16 28.29 -2.73
N LYS A 133 -0.80 28.53 -1.46
CA LYS A 133 -1.19 29.75 -0.73
C LYS A 133 -0.32 30.95 -1.07
N ASN A 134 0.94 30.73 -1.45
CA ASN A 134 1.91 31.76 -1.74
C ASN A 134 2.10 31.92 -3.25
N MET A 135 1.09 32.51 -3.92
CA MET A 135 1.14 32.72 -5.38
C MET A 135 2.32 33.57 -5.84
N LYS A 136 2.89 34.39 -4.94
CA LYS A 136 4.06 35.25 -5.24
C LYS A 136 5.41 34.48 -5.28
N ASP A 137 5.46 33.28 -4.73
CA ASP A 137 6.68 32.46 -4.69
C ASP A 137 6.77 31.50 -5.90
N ARG A 138 6.02 31.78 -6.97
CA ARG A 138 5.96 30.96 -8.19
C ARG A 138 6.85 31.46 -9.33
N GLU A 139 7.53 32.61 -9.17
CA GLU A 139 8.43 33.18 -10.16
C GLU A 139 9.90 32.89 -9.85
#